data_5faa7767704e6499e26a209960437cd2
#
_entry.id   5faa7767704e6499e26a209960437cd2
#
_cell.length_a   1.000
_cell.length_b   1.000
_cell.length_c   1.000
_cell.angle_alpha   90.00
_cell.angle_beta   90.00
_cell.angle_gamma   90.00
#
_symmetry.space_group_name_H-M   'P 1'
#
loop_
_entity.id
_entity.type
_entity.pdbx_description
1 polymer ?
#
loop_
_entity_poly.entity_id
_entity_poly.type
_entity_poly.pdbx_seq_one_letter_code
_entity_poly.pdbx_strand_id
1 'polypeptide(L)'
;MYRFNLSAPGTMFLCGEPNRRNKTCIAASLDMRTTLTFSSFPSRVVVIEFIGINFPSIQLNVKIPLRQLFIHFYGKHYRKWTRVTLHETVKNFVTSMTDYEGTYESSNQTHQLSLQAFFFLLVLISQKERIIITASFIVKLSTELPIGEGLGSSASFAVCLAACFWRWHLLQKGNVVYEFSTQDLLKISNYAQNCESSIYNSSTCIDTIISTYGMIKIFDGGITSTPRSKFFSNIPCIKILLVFSNVDQETKSEKSMKIISVKNSYSFLDSILKSIEVMSTTIISVLDIINTKICNNLKKINRLSDCPLIDITDDYKILMDVIHMNQGLLKSLGMSHPNLDIICAIARKFLFAAKLAGKSGSRCAFILLPRATSEDILDLITEFESFNFSTKVATLNCNGIRVE
;
A
#
# COMPACT_ATOMS: atom_id res chain seq x y z
N MET A 1 -30.44 -3.99 5.84
CA MET A 1 -29.34 -4.95 5.61
C MET A 1 -28.44 -4.37 4.53
N TYR A 2 -27.12 -4.27 4.77
CA TYR A 2 -26.15 -3.77 3.81
C TYR A 2 -25.16 -4.89 3.50
N ARG A 3 -24.82 -5.06 2.22
CA ARG A 3 -23.77 -5.98 1.78
C ARG A 3 -23.04 -5.37 0.60
N PHE A 4 -21.71 -5.36 0.66
CA PHE A 4 -20.87 -4.85 -0.42
C PHE A 4 -19.44 -5.37 -0.31
N ASN A 5 -18.71 -5.29 -1.42
CA ASN A 5 -17.31 -5.64 -1.52
C ASN A 5 -16.48 -4.42 -1.91
N LEU A 6 -15.24 -4.39 -1.47
CA LEU A 6 -14.26 -3.35 -1.76
C LEU A 6 -12.90 -3.99 -2.01
N SER A 7 -12.04 -3.33 -2.78
CA SER A 7 -10.65 -3.73 -2.88
C SER A 7 -9.70 -2.53 -3.03
N ALA A 8 -8.54 -2.58 -2.38
CA ALA A 8 -7.48 -1.58 -2.46
C ALA A 8 -6.16 -2.22 -2.88
N PRO A 9 -5.37 -1.57 -3.77
CA PRO A 9 -4.10 -2.10 -4.26
C PRO A 9 -2.98 -1.94 -3.23
N GLY A 10 -1.93 -2.75 -3.39
CA GLY A 10 -0.64 -2.51 -2.78
C GLY A 10 0.11 -1.33 -3.40
N THR A 11 1.30 -1.05 -2.88
CA THR A 11 2.14 0.06 -3.31
C THR A 11 3.59 -0.37 -3.49
N MET A 12 4.27 0.26 -4.44
CA MET A 12 5.69 0.04 -4.70
C MET A 12 6.39 1.36 -5.04
N PHE A 13 7.65 1.49 -4.65
CA PHE A 13 8.49 2.65 -4.98
C PHE A 13 9.35 2.37 -6.22
N LEU A 14 9.11 3.12 -7.29
CA LEU A 14 9.92 3.05 -8.49
C LEU A 14 11.28 3.73 -8.29
N CYS A 15 11.30 4.91 -7.68
CA CYS A 15 12.50 5.67 -7.39
C CYS A 15 12.26 6.68 -6.28
N GLY A 16 13.34 7.13 -5.63
CA GLY A 16 13.28 8.14 -4.59
C GLY A 16 12.68 7.60 -3.29
N GLU A 17 13.52 7.38 -2.27
CA GLU A 17 12.99 7.07 -0.95
C GLU A 17 12.51 8.33 -0.26
N PRO A 18 11.27 8.32 0.32
CA PRO A 18 10.77 9.47 1.05
C PRO A 18 11.57 9.65 2.34
N ASN A 19 12.49 10.59 2.33
CA ASN A 19 13.21 11.02 3.52
C ASN A 19 13.19 12.55 3.61
N ARG A 20 13.66 13.12 4.74
CA ARG A 20 13.65 14.57 4.97
C ARG A 20 14.50 15.37 3.96
N ARG A 21 15.41 14.73 3.22
CA ARG A 21 16.33 15.36 2.28
C ARG A 21 15.96 15.11 0.82
N ASN A 22 15.43 13.94 0.49
CA ASN A 22 14.90 13.64 -0.85
C ASN A 22 13.50 14.25 -1.00
N LYS A 23 13.37 15.17 -1.93
CA LYS A 23 12.11 15.91 -2.18
C LYS A 23 11.19 15.15 -3.11
N THR A 24 11.75 14.38 -4.05
CA THR A 24 10.97 13.74 -5.11
C THR A 24 11.01 12.21 -4.96
N CYS A 25 9.84 11.58 -4.92
CA CYS A 25 9.74 10.14 -5.06
C CYS A 25 8.62 9.74 -6.02
N ILE A 26 8.75 8.55 -6.60
CA ILE A 26 7.79 7.99 -7.56
C ILE A 26 7.32 6.66 -7.00
N ALA A 27 6.01 6.56 -6.79
CA ALA A 27 5.38 5.33 -6.33
C ALA A 27 4.25 4.92 -7.27
N ALA A 28 3.97 3.63 -7.31
CA ALA A 28 2.97 3.03 -8.18
C ALA A 28 2.07 2.06 -7.40
N SER A 29 0.84 1.92 -7.85
CA SER A 29 -0.07 0.89 -7.36
C SER A 29 0.24 -0.47 -8.00
N LEU A 30 0.07 -1.54 -7.21
CA LEU A 30 0.18 -2.94 -7.61
C LEU A 30 -1.20 -3.55 -7.82
N ASP A 31 -1.33 -4.49 -8.76
CA ASP A 31 -2.55 -5.27 -8.97
C ASP A 31 -2.81 -6.31 -7.86
N MET A 32 -1.83 -6.57 -6.99
CA MET A 32 -2.05 -7.32 -5.76
C MET A 32 -2.88 -6.50 -4.78
N ARG A 33 -4.01 -7.05 -4.37
CA ARG A 33 -5.04 -6.28 -3.66
C ARG A 33 -5.39 -6.85 -2.30
N THR A 34 -5.79 -5.97 -1.42
CA THR A 34 -6.55 -6.30 -0.21
C THR A 34 -8.02 -6.19 -0.55
N THR A 35 -8.79 -7.23 -0.28
CA THR A 35 -10.23 -7.31 -0.53
C THR A 35 -11.01 -7.34 0.77
N LEU A 36 -12.15 -6.65 0.82
CA LEU A 36 -13.00 -6.55 1.99
C LEU A 36 -14.46 -6.83 1.61
N THR A 37 -15.12 -7.70 2.37
CA THR A 37 -16.57 -7.91 2.32
C THR A 37 -17.19 -7.42 3.62
N PHE A 38 -18.20 -6.56 3.50
CA PHE A 38 -19.02 -6.08 4.61
C PHE A 38 -20.41 -6.68 4.53
N SER A 39 -20.96 -7.13 5.67
CA SER A 39 -22.35 -7.60 5.78
C SER A 39 -22.93 -7.16 7.10
N SER A 40 -24.11 -6.49 7.09
CA SER A 40 -24.87 -6.16 8.29
C SER A 40 -26.18 -6.96 8.33
N PHE A 41 -26.64 -7.27 9.53
CA PHE A 41 -27.82 -8.12 9.77
C PHE A 41 -28.92 -7.27 10.41
N PRO A 42 -30.22 -7.56 10.13
CA PRO A 42 -31.32 -6.91 10.85
C PRO A 42 -31.31 -7.33 12.33
N SER A 43 -31.58 -6.39 13.23
CA SER A 43 -31.61 -6.61 14.69
C SER A 43 -32.59 -7.74 15.16
N ARG A 44 -33.60 -8.07 14.36
CA ARG A 44 -34.60 -9.11 14.69
C ARG A 44 -34.12 -10.54 14.49
N VAL A 45 -32.95 -10.75 13.89
CA VAL A 45 -32.47 -12.11 13.50
C VAL A 45 -31.46 -12.66 14.51
N VAL A 46 -30.90 -11.82 15.36
CA VAL A 46 -29.79 -12.19 16.27
C VAL A 46 -30.16 -11.91 17.71
N VAL A 47 -30.04 -12.92 18.57
CA VAL A 47 -30.35 -12.82 20.01
C VAL A 47 -29.35 -11.95 20.76
N ILE A 48 -28.05 -12.01 20.36
CA ILE A 48 -26.99 -11.18 20.92
C ILE A 48 -26.31 -10.50 19.77
N GLU A 49 -26.32 -9.16 19.74
CA GLU A 49 -25.65 -8.37 18.72
C GLU A 49 -24.14 -8.44 18.86
N PHE A 50 -23.43 -8.63 17.73
CA PHE A 50 -21.98 -8.81 17.70
C PHE A 50 -21.32 -8.10 16.53
N ILE A 51 -20.01 -7.88 16.68
CA ILE A 51 -19.10 -7.49 15.62
C ILE A 51 -18.29 -8.72 15.22
N GLY A 52 -18.42 -9.17 13.99
CA GLY A 52 -17.61 -10.25 13.41
C GLY A 52 -16.42 -9.66 12.63
N ILE A 53 -15.23 -10.08 12.97
CA ILE A 53 -13.97 -9.70 12.32
C ILE A 53 -13.31 -10.98 11.82
N ASN A 54 -13.15 -11.11 10.52
CA ASN A 54 -12.53 -12.27 9.90
C ASN A 54 -11.42 -11.82 8.94
N PHE A 55 -10.17 -12.04 9.34
CA PHE A 55 -8.97 -11.71 8.56
C PHE A 55 -8.17 -13.00 8.28
N PRO A 56 -8.56 -13.79 7.25
CA PRO A 56 -7.97 -15.11 6.97
C PRO A 56 -6.47 -15.08 6.73
N SER A 57 -5.96 -14.03 6.08
CA SER A 57 -4.53 -13.90 5.76
C SER A 57 -3.61 -13.87 6.99
N ILE A 58 -4.16 -13.59 8.19
CA ILE A 58 -3.45 -13.61 9.46
C ILE A 58 -4.07 -14.59 10.46
N GLN A 59 -4.97 -15.48 10.01
CA GLN A 59 -5.66 -16.47 10.83
C GLN A 59 -6.47 -15.88 12.00
N LEU A 60 -6.92 -14.63 11.87
CA LEU A 60 -7.73 -13.95 12.87
C LEU A 60 -9.22 -14.05 12.52
N ASN A 61 -9.98 -14.71 13.38
CA ASN A 61 -11.43 -14.75 13.32
C ASN A 61 -11.97 -14.52 14.73
N VAL A 62 -12.68 -13.41 14.95
CA VAL A 62 -13.15 -13.03 16.27
C VAL A 62 -14.56 -12.45 16.21
N LYS A 63 -15.39 -12.84 17.17
CA LYS A 63 -16.71 -12.25 17.42
C LYS A 63 -16.70 -11.56 18.77
N ILE A 64 -17.09 -10.29 18.80
CA ILE A 64 -17.08 -9.44 19.98
C ILE A 64 -18.51 -8.94 20.20
N PRO A 65 -19.08 -9.10 21.40
CA PRO A 65 -20.40 -8.56 21.69
C PRO A 65 -20.47 -7.06 21.44
N LEU A 66 -21.47 -6.58 20.72
CA LEU A 66 -21.62 -5.17 20.36
C LEU A 66 -21.67 -4.26 21.61
N ARG A 67 -22.19 -4.77 22.72
CA ARG A 67 -22.19 -4.08 24.03
C ARG A 67 -20.79 -3.63 24.47
N GLN A 68 -19.74 -4.37 24.16
CA GLN A 68 -18.36 -4.02 24.51
C GLN A 68 -17.93 -2.72 23.81
N LEU A 69 -18.27 -2.56 22.53
CA LEU A 69 -18.04 -1.32 21.81
C LEU A 69 -18.69 -0.12 22.50
N PHE A 70 -19.96 -0.28 22.90
CA PHE A 70 -20.71 0.82 23.54
C PHE A 70 -20.17 1.17 24.93
N ILE A 71 -19.82 0.17 25.74
CA ILE A 71 -19.26 0.40 27.09
C ILE A 71 -17.97 1.19 27.00
N HIS A 72 -17.05 0.81 26.09
CA HIS A 72 -15.71 1.38 26.03
C HIS A 72 -15.63 2.70 25.26
N PHE A 73 -16.43 2.86 24.20
CA PHE A 73 -16.28 3.99 23.29
C PHE A 73 -17.46 4.97 23.29
N TYR A 74 -18.66 4.56 23.77
CA TYR A 74 -19.88 5.37 23.72
C TYR A 74 -20.58 5.49 25.08
N GLY A 75 -19.92 5.12 26.19
CA GLY A 75 -20.50 5.16 27.56
C GLY A 75 -20.77 6.59 28.07
N LYS A 76 -21.19 6.70 29.37
CA LYS A 76 -21.66 7.95 30.02
C LYS A 76 -20.68 9.17 29.93
N HIS A 77 -19.44 8.96 29.61
CA HIS A 77 -18.44 9.99 29.38
C HIS A 77 -18.15 10.19 27.89
N TYR A 78 -19.20 10.36 27.06
CA TYR A 78 -19.03 10.66 25.64
C TYR A 78 -18.11 11.87 25.46
N ARG A 79 -16.83 11.60 25.27
CA ARG A 79 -15.82 12.60 24.94
C ARG A 79 -15.64 12.60 23.43
N LYS A 80 -15.53 13.79 22.86
CA LYS A 80 -15.05 13.91 21.48
C LYS A 80 -13.60 13.45 21.44
N TRP A 81 -13.36 12.26 20.86
CA TRP A 81 -12.03 11.67 20.81
C TRP A 81 -11.06 12.55 20.00
N THR A 82 -9.91 12.84 20.57
CA THR A 82 -8.76 13.27 19.78
C THR A 82 -8.08 12.02 19.19
N ARG A 83 -7.23 12.18 18.19
CA ARG A 83 -6.51 11.06 17.58
C ARG A 83 -5.66 10.30 18.62
N VAL A 84 -4.98 11.03 19.51
CA VAL A 84 -4.08 10.43 20.53
C VAL A 84 -4.89 9.68 21.58
N THR A 85 -5.92 10.30 22.15
CA THR A 85 -6.74 9.66 23.20
C THR A 85 -7.50 8.46 22.66
N LEU A 86 -7.96 8.50 21.40
CA LEU A 86 -8.59 7.34 20.76
C LEU A 86 -7.60 6.19 20.58
N HIS A 87 -6.38 6.45 20.12
CA HIS A 87 -5.36 5.41 19.96
C HIS A 87 -5.07 4.69 21.28
N GLU A 88 -4.82 5.44 22.35
CA GLU A 88 -4.57 4.87 23.68
C GLU A 88 -5.76 4.03 24.17
N THR A 89 -6.98 4.54 24.02
CA THR A 89 -8.19 3.80 24.43
C THR A 89 -8.37 2.52 23.63
N VAL A 90 -8.16 2.57 22.32
CA VAL A 90 -8.25 1.39 21.44
C VAL A 90 -7.17 0.37 21.80
N LYS A 91 -5.94 0.82 22.03
CA LYS A 91 -4.83 -0.05 22.46
C LYS A 91 -5.18 -0.77 23.76
N ASN A 92 -5.65 -0.03 24.78
CA ASN A 92 -6.05 -0.62 26.05
C ASN A 92 -7.23 -1.59 25.89
N PHE A 93 -8.24 -1.25 25.09
CA PHE A 93 -9.37 -2.12 24.81
C PHE A 93 -8.91 -3.45 24.18
N VAL A 94 -8.09 -3.41 23.12
CA VAL A 94 -7.62 -4.62 22.43
C VAL A 94 -6.73 -5.49 23.34
N THR A 95 -5.85 -4.88 24.14
CA THR A 95 -4.96 -5.64 25.05
C THR A 95 -5.68 -6.25 26.24
N SER A 96 -6.75 -5.62 26.73
CA SER A 96 -7.55 -6.10 27.88
C SER A 96 -8.81 -6.86 27.49
N MET A 97 -9.02 -7.14 26.22
CA MET A 97 -10.23 -7.80 25.72
C MET A 97 -10.28 -9.26 26.17
N THR A 98 -11.34 -9.61 26.89
CA THR A 98 -11.58 -10.98 27.42
C THR A 98 -12.90 -11.58 26.97
N ASP A 99 -13.91 -10.75 26.65
CA ASP A 99 -15.25 -11.17 26.23
C ASP A 99 -15.32 -11.22 24.70
N TYR A 100 -14.82 -12.31 24.12
CA TYR A 100 -14.85 -12.59 22.67
C TYR A 100 -14.85 -14.10 22.41
N GLU A 101 -15.28 -14.48 21.21
CA GLU A 101 -15.18 -15.84 20.69
C GLU A 101 -14.24 -15.84 19.47
N GLY A 102 -13.32 -16.81 19.40
CA GLY A 102 -12.48 -16.99 18.20
C GLY A 102 -10.99 -17.14 18.46
N THR A 103 -10.18 -16.79 17.44
CA THR A 103 -8.73 -17.11 17.38
C THR A 103 -7.82 -15.93 17.71
N TYR A 104 -8.32 -14.90 18.40
CA TYR A 104 -7.47 -13.78 18.82
C TYR A 104 -6.41 -14.20 19.85
N GLU A 105 -5.18 -13.85 19.59
CA GLU A 105 -4.03 -14.09 20.48
C GLU A 105 -3.43 -12.75 20.90
N SER A 106 -3.46 -12.46 22.19
CA SER A 106 -2.93 -11.20 22.75
C SER A 106 -1.40 -11.08 22.66
N SER A 107 -0.66 -12.19 22.48
CA SER A 107 0.78 -12.22 22.23
C SER A 107 1.14 -11.95 20.76
N ASN A 108 0.19 -12.13 19.83
CA ASN A 108 0.41 -11.93 18.41
C ASN A 108 0.29 -10.44 18.04
N GLN A 109 1.42 -9.80 17.74
CA GLN A 109 1.48 -8.39 17.40
C GLN A 109 0.64 -8.05 16.15
N THR A 110 0.58 -8.95 15.16
CA THR A 110 -0.22 -8.72 13.94
C THR A 110 -1.72 -8.71 14.25
N HIS A 111 -2.18 -9.63 15.13
CA HIS A 111 -3.57 -9.61 15.62
C HIS A 111 -3.89 -8.33 16.36
N GLN A 112 -3.02 -7.90 17.27
CA GLN A 112 -3.20 -6.66 18.03
C GLN A 112 -3.30 -5.43 17.11
N LEU A 113 -2.34 -5.25 16.21
CA LEU A 113 -2.31 -4.08 15.30
C LEU A 113 -3.51 -4.06 14.36
N SER A 114 -3.93 -5.23 13.86
CA SER A 114 -5.10 -5.34 12.97
C SER A 114 -6.41 -4.98 13.68
N LEU A 115 -6.60 -5.45 14.91
CA LEU A 115 -7.77 -5.07 15.72
C LEU A 115 -7.72 -3.60 16.15
N GLN A 116 -6.53 -3.09 16.49
CA GLN A 116 -6.38 -1.67 16.80
C GLN A 116 -6.75 -0.79 15.60
N ALA A 117 -6.28 -1.12 14.40
CA ALA A 117 -6.63 -0.40 13.18
C ALA A 117 -8.14 -0.46 12.88
N PHE A 118 -8.74 -1.64 13.06
CA PHE A 118 -10.18 -1.85 12.88
C PHE A 118 -11.00 -0.95 13.82
N PHE A 119 -10.78 -1.04 15.14
CA PHE A 119 -11.53 -0.26 16.11
C PHE A 119 -11.24 1.23 16.04
N PHE A 120 -10.00 1.61 15.76
CA PHE A 120 -9.62 3.00 15.57
C PHE A 120 -10.42 3.65 14.42
N LEU A 121 -10.48 3.00 13.27
CA LEU A 121 -11.22 3.51 12.11
C LEU A 121 -12.73 3.45 12.33
N LEU A 122 -13.26 2.36 12.89
CA LEU A 122 -14.67 2.22 13.19
C LEU A 122 -15.15 3.36 14.11
N VAL A 123 -14.47 3.59 15.22
CA VAL A 123 -14.87 4.61 16.20
C VAL A 123 -14.65 6.01 15.64
N LEU A 124 -13.50 6.28 15.00
CA LEU A 124 -13.17 7.58 14.42
C LEU A 124 -14.20 8.02 13.38
N ILE A 125 -14.54 7.13 12.44
CA ILE A 125 -15.45 7.46 11.33
C ILE A 125 -16.90 7.49 11.85
N SER A 126 -17.30 6.53 12.67
CA SER A 126 -18.68 6.52 13.19
C SER A 126 -19.01 7.75 14.02
N GLN A 127 -18.07 8.28 14.80
CA GLN A 127 -18.30 9.51 15.55
C GLN A 127 -18.32 10.75 14.66
N LYS A 128 -17.37 10.87 13.72
CA LYS A 128 -17.29 12.05 12.86
C LYS A 128 -18.45 12.13 11.87
N GLU A 129 -18.82 11.00 11.30
CA GLU A 129 -19.81 10.92 10.23
C GLU A 129 -21.18 10.44 10.73
N ARG A 130 -21.30 10.18 12.04
CA ARG A 130 -22.56 9.77 12.71
C ARG A 130 -23.13 8.47 12.15
N ILE A 131 -22.30 7.45 12.04
CA ILE A 131 -22.77 6.08 11.68
C ILE A 131 -23.59 5.52 12.85
N ILE A 132 -24.78 5.05 12.54
CA ILE A 132 -25.66 4.42 13.53
C ILE A 132 -25.35 2.92 13.54
N ILE A 133 -24.83 2.42 14.67
CA ILE A 133 -24.48 1.01 14.85
C ILE A 133 -25.53 0.40 15.78
N THR A 134 -26.59 -0.21 15.22
CA THR A 134 -27.72 -0.79 15.99
C THR A 134 -27.90 -2.27 15.74
N ALA A 135 -27.05 -2.90 14.94
CA ALA A 135 -27.22 -4.28 14.54
C ALA A 135 -25.86 -4.95 14.33
N SER A 136 -25.84 -6.27 14.41
CA SER A 136 -24.66 -7.07 14.12
C SER A 136 -24.14 -6.84 12.72
N PHE A 137 -22.83 -6.87 12.58
CA PHE A 137 -22.18 -6.83 11.28
C PHE A 137 -20.89 -7.65 11.26
N ILE A 138 -20.48 -8.07 10.06
CA ILE A 138 -19.26 -8.83 9.82
C ILE A 138 -18.42 -8.09 8.80
N VAL A 139 -17.12 -7.97 9.08
CA VAL A 139 -16.09 -7.52 8.15
C VAL A 139 -15.14 -8.68 7.89
N LYS A 140 -15.12 -9.17 6.65
CA LYS A 140 -14.14 -10.15 6.19
C LYS A 140 -13.14 -9.42 5.31
N LEU A 141 -11.83 -9.54 5.61
CA LEU A 141 -10.77 -8.90 4.86
C LEU A 141 -9.65 -9.89 4.61
N SER A 142 -9.24 -10.03 3.34
CA SER A 142 -8.12 -10.85 2.91
C SER A 142 -7.17 -10.04 2.02
N THR A 143 -5.89 -10.39 2.01
CA THR A 143 -4.90 -9.71 1.19
C THR A 143 -4.04 -10.71 0.41
N GLU A 144 -3.73 -10.35 -0.83
CA GLU A 144 -2.72 -11.03 -1.64
C GLU A 144 -1.31 -10.51 -1.36
N LEU A 145 -1.22 -9.39 -0.66
CA LEU A 145 0.05 -8.74 -0.33
C LEU A 145 0.74 -9.48 0.81
N PRO A 146 2.00 -9.86 0.67
CA PRO A 146 2.76 -10.42 1.77
C PRO A 146 2.97 -9.38 2.86
N ILE A 147 2.68 -9.78 4.10
CA ILE A 147 2.71 -8.86 5.23
C ILE A 147 4.15 -8.59 5.64
N GLY A 148 4.50 -7.32 5.77
CA GLY A 148 5.83 -6.89 6.22
C GLY A 148 6.89 -6.84 5.12
N GLU A 149 6.57 -7.14 3.85
CA GLU A 149 7.52 -7.10 2.73
C GLU A 149 7.72 -5.70 2.12
N GLY A 150 7.05 -4.68 2.64
CA GLY A 150 7.22 -3.31 2.16
C GLY A 150 6.39 -2.95 0.93
N LEU A 151 5.39 -3.78 0.59
CA LEU A 151 4.48 -3.57 -0.54
C LEU A 151 3.16 -2.87 -0.16
N GLY A 152 3.14 -2.13 0.94
CA GLY A 152 2.00 -1.31 1.36
C GLY A 152 0.81 -2.10 1.90
N SER A 153 1.00 -3.31 2.46
CA SER A 153 -0.08 -4.14 2.99
C SER A 153 -0.87 -3.47 4.12
N SER A 154 -0.20 -2.74 5.04
CA SER A 154 -0.89 -1.98 6.10
C SER A 154 -1.73 -0.84 5.55
N ALA A 155 -1.21 -0.11 4.55
CA ALA A 155 -1.92 0.99 3.93
C ALA A 155 -3.15 0.53 3.15
N SER A 156 -3.05 -0.54 2.36
CA SER A 156 -4.19 -1.12 1.64
C SER A 156 -5.26 -1.66 2.61
N PHE A 157 -4.83 -2.24 3.75
CA PHE A 157 -5.71 -2.66 4.84
C PHE A 157 -6.46 -1.47 5.45
N ALA A 158 -5.74 -0.40 5.81
CA ALA A 158 -6.34 0.81 6.38
C ALA A 158 -7.27 1.52 5.40
N VAL A 159 -6.92 1.56 4.10
CA VAL A 159 -7.75 2.14 3.03
C VAL A 159 -9.04 1.33 2.85
N CYS A 160 -8.96 0.00 2.81
CA CYS A 160 -10.15 -0.86 2.73
C CYS A 160 -11.10 -0.65 3.90
N LEU A 161 -10.59 -0.59 5.13
CA LEU A 161 -11.41 -0.35 6.32
C LEU A 161 -12.02 1.05 6.33
N ALA A 162 -11.24 2.08 5.99
CA ALA A 162 -11.73 3.46 5.91
C ALA A 162 -12.84 3.59 4.85
N ALA A 163 -12.65 2.99 3.67
CA ALA A 163 -13.63 2.95 2.61
C ALA A 163 -14.89 2.16 3.01
N CYS A 164 -14.72 1.07 3.78
CA CYS A 164 -15.84 0.26 4.28
C CYS A 164 -16.74 1.10 5.18
N PHE A 165 -16.21 1.76 6.19
CA PHE A 165 -17.00 2.54 7.12
C PHE A 165 -17.54 3.83 6.47
N TRP A 166 -16.76 4.46 5.56
CA TRP A 166 -17.25 5.58 4.76
C TRP A 166 -18.42 5.18 3.87
N ARG A 167 -18.33 4.05 3.15
CA ARG A 167 -19.43 3.54 2.32
C ARG A 167 -20.65 3.17 3.16
N TRP A 168 -20.47 2.56 4.32
CA TRP A 168 -21.55 2.27 5.25
C TRP A 168 -22.31 3.53 5.66
N HIS A 169 -21.58 4.62 5.97
CA HIS A 169 -22.16 5.94 6.22
C HIS A 169 -22.99 6.45 5.04
N LEU A 170 -22.46 6.40 3.81
CA LEU A 170 -23.17 6.84 2.60
C LEU A 170 -24.47 6.05 2.40
N LEU A 171 -24.41 4.73 2.55
CA LEU A 171 -25.59 3.86 2.43
C LEU A 171 -26.65 4.14 3.50
N GLN A 172 -26.26 4.49 4.72
CA GLN A 172 -27.21 4.90 5.78
C GLN A 172 -27.91 6.22 5.45
N LYS A 173 -27.28 7.08 4.65
CA LYS A 173 -27.88 8.31 4.10
C LYS A 173 -28.72 8.10 2.83
N GLY A 174 -28.86 6.86 2.37
CA GLY A 174 -29.58 6.54 1.15
C GLY A 174 -28.77 6.75 -0.14
N ASN A 175 -27.47 7.07 -0.04
CA ASN A 175 -26.60 7.26 -1.20
C ASN A 175 -26.03 5.91 -1.65
N VAL A 176 -26.52 5.40 -2.78
CA VAL A 176 -25.95 4.21 -3.42
C VAL A 176 -24.78 4.64 -4.29
N VAL A 177 -23.56 4.23 -3.90
CA VAL A 177 -22.32 4.59 -4.59
C VAL A 177 -21.77 3.36 -5.31
N TYR A 178 -21.61 3.45 -6.63
CA TYR A 178 -20.95 2.45 -7.47
C TYR A 178 -19.44 2.76 -7.61
N GLU A 179 -19.08 4.04 -7.60
CA GLU A 179 -17.71 4.53 -7.61
C GLU A 179 -17.57 5.68 -6.61
N PHE A 180 -16.44 5.77 -5.95
CA PHE A 180 -16.15 6.86 -5.01
C PHE A 180 -15.84 8.16 -5.77
N SER A 181 -16.50 9.23 -5.40
CA SER A 181 -16.19 10.58 -5.89
C SER A 181 -14.80 11.04 -5.41
N THR A 182 -14.26 12.08 -6.02
CA THR A 182 -12.99 12.69 -5.58
C THR A 182 -13.05 13.14 -4.11
N GLN A 183 -14.22 13.60 -3.64
CA GLN A 183 -14.41 13.99 -2.23
C GLN A 183 -14.43 12.77 -1.30
N ASP A 184 -15.04 11.66 -1.73
CA ASP A 184 -15.03 10.41 -0.98
C ASP A 184 -13.61 9.86 -0.86
N LEU A 185 -12.86 9.84 -1.96
CA LEU A 185 -11.47 9.41 -1.97
C LEU A 185 -10.60 10.26 -1.03
N LEU A 186 -10.81 11.57 -0.99
CA LEU A 186 -10.10 12.46 -0.07
C LEU A 186 -10.41 12.11 1.40
N LYS A 187 -11.68 11.84 1.73
CA LYS A 187 -12.09 11.43 3.08
C LYS A 187 -11.47 10.08 3.45
N ILE A 188 -11.56 9.09 2.57
CA ILE A 188 -10.98 7.75 2.75
C ILE A 188 -9.48 7.84 3.00
N SER A 189 -8.76 8.56 2.14
CA SER A 189 -7.31 8.77 2.26
C SER A 189 -6.93 9.41 3.60
N ASN A 190 -7.65 10.45 4.03
CA ASN A 190 -7.39 11.12 5.30
C ASN A 190 -7.65 10.22 6.51
N TYR A 191 -8.70 9.39 6.50
CA TYR A 191 -8.96 8.44 7.59
C TYR A 191 -7.89 7.33 7.63
N ALA A 192 -7.54 6.77 6.48
CA ALA A 192 -6.49 5.75 6.37
C ALA A 192 -5.13 6.29 6.84
N GLN A 193 -4.77 7.52 6.48
CA GLN A 193 -3.55 8.18 6.92
C GLN A 193 -3.51 8.40 8.45
N ASN A 194 -4.65 8.78 9.05
CA ASN A 194 -4.74 8.88 10.51
C ASN A 194 -4.49 7.53 11.19
N CYS A 195 -4.99 6.43 10.60
CA CYS A 195 -4.76 5.08 11.09
C CYS A 195 -3.29 4.68 10.95
N GLU A 196 -2.70 4.82 9.76
CA GLU A 196 -1.31 4.50 9.48
C GLU A 196 -0.35 5.25 10.42
N SER A 197 -0.57 6.54 10.63
CA SER A 197 0.29 7.33 11.52
C SER A 197 0.10 7.02 13.00
N SER A 198 -1.08 6.60 13.44
CA SER A 198 -1.36 6.31 14.86
C SER A 198 -1.04 4.87 15.25
N ILE A 199 -1.39 3.91 14.42
CA ILE A 199 -1.30 2.48 14.73
C ILE A 199 0.04 1.90 14.25
N TYR A 200 0.45 2.21 13.02
CA TYR A 200 1.64 1.65 12.39
C TYR A 200 2.86 2.58 12.44
N ASN A 201 2.76 3.74 13.10
CA ASN A 201 3.81 4.76 13.19
C ASN A 201 4.38 5.17 11.81
N SER A 202 3.56 5.14 10.76
CA SER A 202 3.98 5.55 9.43
C SER A 202 4.24 7.05 9.37
N SER A 203 5.43 7.42 8.94
CA SER A 203 5.84 8.84 8.80
C SER A 203 5.40 9.47 7.48
N THR A 204 4.89 8.68 6.53
CA THR A 204 4.53 9.15 5.18
C THR A 204 3.10 8.77 4.82
N CYS A 205 2.44 9.62 4.01
CA CYS A 205 1.10 9.36 3.48
C CYS A 205 1.12 8.70 2.08
N ILE A 206 2.31 8.39 1.53
CA ILE A 206 2.46 7.95 0.15
C ILE A 206 1.69 6.66 -0.11
N ASP A 207 1.88 5.65 0.76
CA ASP A 207 1.24 4.34 0.59
C ASP A 207 -0.29 4.47 0.64
N THR A 208 -0.85 5.27 1.57
CA THR A 208 -2.29 5.50 1.65
C THR A 208 -2.84 6.25 0.43
N ILE A 209 -2.08 7.21 -0.10
CA ILE A 209 -2.46 7.93 -1.32
C ILE A 209 -2.45 7.00 -2.53
N ILE A 210 -1.41 6.18 -2.69
CA ILE A 210 -1.33 5.21 -3.79
C ILE A 210 -2.44 4.17 -3.67
N SER A 211 -2.67 3.58 -2.50
CA SER A 211 -3.76 2.62 -2.30
C SER A 211 -5.15 3.24 -2.53
N THR A 212 -5.32 4.54 -2.24
CA THR A 212 -6.61 5.23 -2.41
C THR A 212 -6.86 5.61 -3.88
N TYR A 213 -5.90 6.25 -4.52
CA TYR A 213 -6.10 6.84 -5.85
C TYR A 213 -5.57 5.96 -6.99
N GLY A 214 -4.67 5.02 -6.69
CA GLY A 214 -4.01 4.19 -7.68
C GLY A 214 -2.99 4.92 -8.53
N MET A 215 -2.62 4.28 -9.64
CA MET A 215 -1.76 4.83 -10.68
C MET A 215 -0.29 5.01 -10.26
N ILE A 216 0.52 5.53 -11.18
CA ILE A 216 1.87 6.03 -10.90
C ILE A 216 1.76 7.49 -10.49
N LYS A 217 2.31 7.83 -9.33
CA LYS A 217 2.29 9.20 -8.80
C LYS A 217 3.69 9.70 -8.44
N ILE A 218 3.88 11.00 -8.68
CA ILE A 218 5.07 11.74 -8.28
C ILE A 218 4.71 12.51 -7.02
N PHE A 219 5.57 12.44 -6.03
CA PHE A 219 5.44 13.15 -4.77
C PHE A 219 6.60 14.13 -4.63
N ASP A 220 6.28 15.42 -4.64
CA ASP A 220 7.23 16.51 -4.42
C ASP A 220 6.99 17.16 -3.07
N GLY A 221 8.07 17.50 -2.35
CA GLY A 221 7.98 18.31 -1.12
C GLY A 221 8.30 17.59 0.19
N GLY A 222 8.74 16.34 0.16
CA GLY A 222 9.17 15.61 1.36
C GLY A 222 8.01 15.16 2.29
N ILE A 223 8.36 14.72 3.49
CA ILE A 223 7.46 13.99 4.42
C ILE A 223 6.37 14.88 5.05
N THR A 224 6.49 16.20 5.02
CA THR A 224 5.77 17.12 5.94
C THR A 224 4.56 17.85 5.37
N SER A 225 4.31 17.77 4.07
CA SER A 225 3.17 18.44 3.44
C SER A 225 2.30 17.43 2.70
N THR A 226 1.01 17.75 2.52
CA THR A 226 0.18 17.06 1.52
C THR A 226 0.93 17.10 0.20
N PRO A 227 1.52 16.00 -0.25
CA PRO A 227 2.42 16.04 -1.38
C PRO A 227 1.61 16.46 -2.61
N ARG A 228 2.12 17.44 -3.35
CA ARG A 228 1.58 17.72 -4.68
C ARG A 228 1.86 16.48 -5.52
N SER A 229 0.82 15.71 -5.80
CA SER A 229 0.96 14.52 -6.64
C SER A 229 0.57 14.85 -8.08
N LYS A 230 1.50 14.71 -9.01
CA LYS A 230 1.22 14.60 -10.44
C LYS A 230 0.99 13.13 -10.75
N PHE A 231 0.04 12.80 -11.59
CA PHE A 231 -0.25 11.43 -12.02
C PHE A 231 -0.20 11.30 -13.54
N PHE A 232 0.06 10.08 -14.00
CA PHE A 232 0.11 9.75 -15.42
C PHE A 232 -1.13 8.94 -15.78
N SER A 233 -2.04 9.55 -16.54
CA SER A 233 -3.35 8.95 -16.89
C SER A 233 -3.30 7.89 -17.99
N ASN A 234 -2.30 7.94 -18.88
CA ASN A 234 -2.28 7.12 -20.09
C ASN A 234 -1.08 6.18 -20.20
N ILE A 235 -0.29 6.05 -19.15
CA ILE A 235 0.74 5.00 -19.10
C ILE A 235 0.04 3.66 -19.01
N PRO A 236 0.36 2.68 -19.89
CA PRO A 236 -0.21 1.34 -19.77
C PRO A 236 0.26 0.65 -18.50
N CYS A 237 -0.47 -0.37 -18.12
CA CYS A 237 -0.02 -1.24 -17.04
C CYS A 237 1.35 -1.85 -17.37
N ILE A 238 2.31 -1.75 -16.44
CA ILE A 238 3.68 -2.23 -16.61
C ILE A 238 3.80 -3.57 -15.89
N LYS A 239 4.12 -4.62 -16.63
CA LYS A 239 4.36 -5.94 -16.05
C LYS A 239 5.69 -5.95 -15.30
N ILE A 240 5.70 -6.57 -14.12
CA ILE A 240 6.87 -6.75 -13.27
C ILE A 240 6.93 -8.18 -12.73
N LEU A 241 8.13 -8.61 -12.33
CA LEU A 241 8.30 -9.77 -11.48
C LEU A 241 8.73 -9.31 -10.09
N LEU A 242 7.98 -9.68 -9.07
CA LEU A 242 8.36 -9.54 -7.67
C LEU A 242 9.18 -10.76 -7.27
N VAL A 243 10.30 -10.54 -6.59
CA VAL A 243 11.19 -11.59 -6.08
C VAL A 243 11.39 -11.37 -4.59
N PHE A 244 11.07 -12.38 -3.79
CA PHE A 244 11.15 -12.32 -2.33
C PHE A 244 12.50 -12.89 -1.87
N SER A 245 13.25 -12.10 -1.11
CA SER A 245 14.65 -12.40 -0.75
C SER A 245 14.82 -13.41 0.40
N ASN A 246 13.73 -13.89 1.00
CA ASN A 246 13.71 -14.87 2.09
C ASN A 246 14.64 -14.52 3.28
N VAL A 247 14.73 -13.25 3.65
CA VAL A 247 15.56 -12.76 4.75
C VAL A 247 14.71 -12.59 6.01
N ASP A 248 15.20 -13.06 7.16
CA ASP A 248 14.51 -12.96 8.45
C ASP A 248 14.33 -11.52 8.96
N GLN A 249 13.31 -11.30 9.79
CA GLN A 249 12.94 -9.97 10.29
C GLN A 249 13.95 -9.29 11.21
N GLU A 250 14.81 -10.06 11.88
CA GLU A 250 15.70 -9.55 12.93
C GLU A 250 16.75 -8.53 12.46
N THR A 251 17.03 -8.49 11.17
CA THR A 251 18.05 -7.57 10.60
C THR A 251 17.53 -6.15 10.33
N LYS A 252 16.23 -5.87 10.54
CA LYS A 252 15.59 -4.61 10.13
C LYS A 252 15.91 -3.38 10.99
N SER A 253 15.96 -3.52 12.32
CA SER A 253 15.99 -2.35 13.20
C SER A 253 17.38 -1.71 13.33
N GLU A 254 18.43 -2.53 13.34
CA GLU A 254 19.79 -2.04 13.58
C GLU A 254 20.42 -1.32 12.38
N LYS A 255 20.18 -1.81 11.15
CA LYS A 255 20.78 -1.21 9.94
C LYS A 255 20.17 0.13 9.56
N SER A 256 18.85 0.26 9.66
CA SER A 256 18.16 1.53 9.36
C SER A 256 18.56 2.64 10.35
N MET A 257 18.79 2.31 11.62
CA MET A 257 19.28 3.27 12.62
C MET A 257 20.75 3.65 12.40
N LYS A 258 21.61 2.71 11.99
CA LYS A 258 23.02 3.00 11.68
C LYS A 258 23.18 4.01 10.53
N ILE A 259 22.39 3.90 9.47
CA ILE A 259 22.43 4.84 8.34
C ILE A 259 21.98 6.24 8.77
N ILE A 260 20.99 6.35 9.66
CA ILE A 260 20.51 7.62 10.20
C ILE A 260 21.55 8.27 11.11
N SER A 261 22.30 7.52 11.90
CA SER A 261 23.35 8.02 12.79
C SER A 261 24.61 8.47 12.03
N VAL A 262 24.97 7.79 10.95
CA VAL A 262 26.08 8.14 10.05
C VAL A 262 25.76 9.38 9.19
N LYS A 263 24.48 9.72 9.01
CA LYS A 263 24.02 10.85 8.19
C LYS A 263 24.59 12.23 8.53
N ASN A 264 25.06 12.44 9.73
CA ASN A 264 25.56 13.76 10.16
C ASN A 264 27.08 13.96 9.94
N SER A 265 27.80 12.94 9.44
CA SER A 265 29.25 12.92 9.47
C SER A 265 29.95 12.99 8.10
N TYR A 266 29.23 12.76 6.98
CA TYR A 266 29.91 12.62 5.68
C TYR A 266 29.24 13.41 4.55
N SER A 267 30.02 14.34 3.94
CA SER A 267 29.58 15.18 2.81
C SER A 267 29.27 14.39 1.53
N PHE A 268 29.87 13.21 1.32
CA PHE A 268 29.61 12.37 0.16
C PHE A 268 28.18 11.79 0.13
N LEU A 269 27.53 11.65 1.29
CA LEU A 269 26.13 11.18 1.36
C LEU A 269 25.17 12.15 0.66
N ASP A 270 25.42 13.45 0.76
CA ASP A 270 24.62 14.46 0.08
C ASP A 270 24.74 14.34 -1.44
N SER A 271 25.91 13.96 -1.95
CA SER A 271 26.13 13.70 -3.38
C SER A 271 25.35 12.47 -3.85
N ILE A 272 25.34 11.37 -3.08
CA ILE A 272 24.56 10.18 -3.40
C ILE A 272 23.04 10.51 -3.40
N LEU A 273 22.57 11.24 -2.39
CA LEU A 273 21.15 11.62 -2.31
C LEU A 273 20.74 12.55 -3.45
N LYS A 274 21.60 13.51 -3.86
CA LYS A 274 21.36 14.32 -5.05
C LYS A 274 21.31 13.48 -6.34
N SER A 275 22.19 12.48 -6.45
CA SER A 275 22.17 11.56 -7.61
C SER A 275 20.84 10.77 -7.67
N ILE A 276 20.31 10.31 -6.53
CA ILE A 276 19.00 9.66 -6.48
C ILE A 276 17.88 10.62 -6.91
N GLU A 277 17.96 11.91 -6.53
CA GLU A 277 16.98 12.92 -6.94
C GLU A 277 17.05 13.18 -8.46
N VAL A 278 18.25 13.27 -9.04
CA VAL A 278 18.42 13.37 -10.51
C VAL A 278 17.85 12.16 -11.22
N MET A 279 18.04 10.94 -10.69
CA MET A 279 17.44 9.72 -11.25
C MET A 279 15.90 9.78 -11.18
N SER A 280 15.34 10.27 -10.08
CA SER A 280 13.89 10.45 -9.97
C SER A 280 13.35 11.41 -11.03
N THR A 281 14.03 12.55 -11.27
CA THR A 281 13.65 13.51 -12.32
C THR A 281 13.80 12.92 -13.73
N THR A 282 14.81 12.09 -13.96
CA THR A 282 14.98 11.38 -15.24
C THR A 282 13.83 10.38 -15.48
N ILE A 283 13.45 9.60 -14.49
CA ILE A 283 12.29 8.68 -14.61
C ILE A 283 11.01 9.48 -14.92
N ILE A 284 10.80 10.62 -14.26
CA ILE A 284 9.65 11.50 -14.52
C ILE A 284 9.64 11.94 -15.98
N SER A 285 10.78 12.39 -16.51
CA SER A 285 10.90 12.82 -17.91
C SER A 285 10.60 11.68 -18.88
N VAL A 286 11.10 10.48 -18.62
CA VAL A 286 10.84 9.29 -19.45
C VAL A 286 9.34 8.92 -19.41
N LEU A 287 8.73 8.92 -18.22
CA LEU A 287 7.30 8.65 -18.09
C LEU A 287 6.43 9.73 -18.78
N ASP A 288 6.82 11.00 -18.74
CA ASP A 288 6.16 12.09 -19.49
C ASP A 288 6.26 11.86 -21.01
N ILE A 289 7.41 11.42 -21.52
CA ILE A 289 7.61 11.08 -22.93
C ILE A 289 6.70 9.91 -23.34
N ILE A 290 6.70 8.83 -22.57
CA ILE A 290 5.84 7.65 -22.80
C ILE A 290 4.37 8.08 -22.80
N ASN A 291 3.92 8.81 -21.79
CA ASN A 291 2.55 9.30 -21.67
C ASN A 291 2.17 10.17 -22.89
N THR A 292 3.06 11.04 -23.35
CA THR A 292 2.83 11.93 -24.51
C THR A 292 2.76 11.15 -25.82
N LYS A 293 3.66 10.18 -26.04
CA LYS A 293 3.63 9.29 -27.23
C LYS A 293 2.30 8.55 -27.32
N ILE A 294 1.82 8.01 -26.19
CA ILE A 294 0.54 7.28 -26.11
C ILE A 294 -0.65 8.21 -26.36
N CYS A 295 -0.69 9.39 -25.71
CA CYS A 295 -1.75 10.38 -25.94
C CYS A 295 -1.86 10.80 -27.40
N ASN A 296 -0.72 11.03 -28.07
CA ASN A 296 -0.71 11.44 -29.46
C ASN A 296 -1.21 10.33 -30.39
N ASN A 297 -0.92 9.08 -30.08
CA ASN A 297 -1.44 7.95 -30.84
C ASN A 297 -2.93 7.74 -30.64
N LEU A 298 -3.43 7.82 -29.42
CA LEU A 298 -4.87 7.73 -29.13
C LEU A 298 -5.67 8.79 -29.92
N LYS A 299 -5.14 10.01 -30.05
CA LYS A 299 -5.76 11.06 -30.89
C LYS A 299 -5.72 10.74 -32.37
N LYS A 300 -4.73 9.99 -32.88
CA LYS A 300 -4.62 9.55 -34.28
C LYS A 300 -5.56 8.38 -34.57
N ILE A 301 -5.71 7.42 -33.65
CA ILE A 301 -6.61 6.25 -33.77
C ILE A 301 -8.06 6.71 -33.97
N ASN A 302 -8.50 7.75 -33.27
CA ASN A 302 -9.84 8.33 -33.46
C ASN A 302 -10.05 8.96 -34.87
N ARG A 303 -9.02 8.98 -35.73
CA ARG A 303 -9.05 9.57 -37.08
C ARG A 303 -8.71 8.59 -38.21
N LEU A 304 -8.16 7.40 -37.93
CA LEU A 304 -7.66 6.46 -38.95
C LEU A 304 -7.87 4.99 -38.45
N SER A 305 -8.25 4.12 -39.39
CA SER A 305 -8.51 2.69 -39.15
C SER A 305 -7.27 1.84 -38.85
N ASP A 306 -6.07 2.32 -39.13
CA ASP A 306 -4.81 1.59 -38.93
C ASP A 306 -4.00 2.23 -37.82
N CYS A 307 -3.82 1.50 -36.71
CA CYS A 307 -3.06 1.93 -35.54
C CYS A 307 -1.57 1.55 -35.70
N PRO A 308 -0.63 2.49 -35.90
CA PRO A 308 0.79 2.18 -35.85
C PRO A 308 1.16 1.77 -34.42
N LEU A 309 1.91 0.67 -34.28
CA LEU A 309 2.49 0.25 -33.03
C LEU A 309 3.36 1.38 -32.46
N ILE A 310 3.06 1.80 -31.21
CA ILE A 310 3.84 2.82 -30.52
C ILE A 310 5.19 2.24 -30.16
N ASP A 311 6.26 2.79 -30.70
CA ASP A 311 7.60 2.41 -30.30
C ASP A 311 8.04 3.20 -29.05
N ILE A 312 8.07 2.49 -27.92
CA ILE A 312 8.52 2.98 -26.60
C ILE A 312 9.68 2.12 -26.06
N THR A 313 10.35 1.40 -26.96
CA THR A 313 11.41 0.45 -26.58
C THR A 313 12.59 1.17 -25.94
N ASP A 314 13.06 2.24 -26.56
CA ASP A 314 14.20 3.01 -26.04
C ASP A 314 13.85 3.72 -24.73
N ASP A 315 12.62 4.18 -24.57
CA ASP A 315 12.16 4.81 -23.33
C ASP A 315 12.19 3.81 -22.17
N TYR A 316 11.73 2.58 -22.40
CA TYR A 316 11.81 1.52 -21.37
C TYR A 316 13.24 1.08 -21.08
N LYS A 317 14.14 1.12 -22.08
CA LYS A 317 15.55 0.83 -21.87
C LYS A 317 16.18 1.87 -20.94
N ILE A 318 15.95 3.16 -21.19
CA ILE A 318 16.39 4.24 -20.29
C ILE A 318 15.82 4.05 -18.88
N LEU A 319 14.54 3.70 -18.76
CA LEU A 319 13.90 3.43 -17.47
C LEU A 319 14.60 2.29 -16.71
N MET A 320 14.94 1.19 -17.40
CA MET A 320 15.68 0.08 -16.81
C MET A 320 17.08 0.48 -16.37
N ASP A 321 17.82 1.23 -17.18
CA ASP A 321 19.17 1.70 -16.84
C ASP A 321 19.15 2.57 -15.60
N VAL A 322 18.20 3.50 -15.49
CA VAL A 322 18.08 4.39 -14.32
C VAL A 322 17.68 3.61 -13.06
N ILE A 323 16.76 2.64 -13.17
CA ILE A 323 16.39 1.76 -12.05
C ILE A 323 17.59 0.95 -11.56
N HIS A 324 18.39 0.42 -12.49
CA HIS A 324 19.60 -0.31 -12.16
C HIS A 324 20.63 0.55 -11.43
N MET A 325 20.89 1.76 -11.95
CA MET A 325 21.79 2.73 -11.30
C MET A 325 21.27 3.14 -9.91
N ASN A 326 19.96 3.36 -9.77
CA ASN A 326 19.35 3.68 -8.48
C ASN A 326 19.59 2.58 -7.43
N GLN A 327 19.48 1.29 -7.81
CA GLN A 327 19.83 0.18 -6.92
C GLN A 327 21.29 0.22 -6.49
N GLY A 328 22.21 0.57 -7.38
CA GLY A 328 23.62 0.74 -7.05
C GLY A 328 23.86 1.84 -5.99
N LEU A 329 23.16 2.95 -6.08
CA LEU A 329 23.21 4.02 -5.08
C LEU A 329 22.58 3.59 -3.74
N LEU A 330 21.47 2.85 -3.75
CA LEU A 330 20.88 2.29 -2.55
C LEU A 330 21.84 1.31 -1.86
N LYS A 331 22.56 0.48 -2.62
CA LYS A 331 23.62 -0.39 -2.11
C LYS A 331 24.73 0.40 -1.44
N SER A 332 25.20 1.49 -2.06
CA SER A 332 26.23 2.38 -1.51
C SER A 332 25.78 3.07 -0.20
N LEU A 333 24.48 3.25 -0.01
CA LEU A 333 23.87 3.73 1.25
C LEU A 333 23.68 2.62 2.31
N GLY A 334 24.11 1.37 2.03
CA GLY A 334 23.91 0.23 2.91
C GLY A 334 22.45 -0.27 2.97
N MET A 335 21.64 0.08 1.98
CA MET A 335 20.22 -0.30 1.88
C MET A 335 20.00 -1.57 1.05
N SER A 336 21.06 -2.27 0.68
CA SER A 336 21.03 -3.56 0.00
C SER A 336 21.30 -4.71 0.98
N HIS A 337 21.02 -5.92 0.52
CA HIS A 337 21.25 -7.18 1.22
C HIS A 337 21.90 -8.19 0.26
N PRO A 338 22.74 -9.14 0.70
CA PRO A 338 23.37 -10.11 -0.19
C PRO A 338 22.40 -10.82 -1.14
N ASN A 339 21.25 -11.28 -0.64
CA ASN A 339 20.23 -11.92 -1.50
C ASN A 339 19.66 -10.94 -2.56
N LEU A 340 19.49 -9.65 -2.21
CA LEU A 340 19.06 -8.63 -3.17
C LEU A 340 20.14 -8.39 -4.24
N ASP A 341 21.41 -8.45 -3.86
CA ASP A 341 22.53 -8.34 -4.83
C ASP A 341 22.56 -9.54 -5.80
N ILE A 342 22.26 -10.76 -5.31
CA ILE A 342 22.10 -11.97 -6.13
C ILE A 342 20.92 -11.80 -7.10
N ILE A 343 19.75 -11.35 -6.60
CA ILE A 343 18.57 -11.08 -7.42
C ILE A 343 18.89 -10.09 -8.54
N CYS A 344 19.61 -9.01 -8.22
CA CYS A 344 20.02 -8.01 -9.22
C CYS A 344 21.03 -8.59 -10.23
N ALA A 345 21.91 -9.48 -9.82
CA ALA A 345 22.87 -10.14 -10.71
C ALA A 345 22.16 -11.10 -11.68
N ILE A 346 21.22 -11.89 -11.19
CA ILE A 346 20.39 -12.80 -12.02
C ILE A 346 19.58 -11.98 -13.03
N ALA A 347 18.84 -10.96 -12.60
CA ALA A 347 18.05 -10.12 -13.50
C ALA A 347 18.91 -9.54 -14.64
N ARG A 348 20.12 -9.10 -14.33
CA ARG A 348 21.06 -8.53 -15.30
C ARG A 348 21.54 -9.56 -16.33
N LYS A 349 21.72 -10.85 -15.94
CA LYS A 349 22.04 -11.95 -16.86
C LYS A 349 20.98 -12.08 -17.96
N PHE A 350 19.72 -11.79 -17.64
CA PHE A 350 18.60 -11.76 -18.58
C PHE A 350 18.31 -10.37 -19.19
N LEU A 351 19.22 -9.42 -19.04
CA LEU A 351 19.12 -8.04 -19.54
C LEU A 351 17.95 -7.23 -18.93
N PHE A 352 17.49 -7.61 -17.74
CA PHE A 352 16.48 -6.88 -16.99
C PHE A 352 17.10 -6.09 -15.83
N ALA A 353 16.40 -5.03 -15.43
CA ALA A 353 16.76 -4.22 -14.26
C ALA A 353 15.95 -4.64 -13.04
N ALA A 354 16.65 -4.82 -11.92
CA ALA A 354 16.04 -5.13 -10.63
C ALA A 354 16.38 -4.05 -9.59
N LYS A 355 15.45 -3.79 -8.69
CA LYS A 355 15.61 -2.86 -7.57
C LYS A 355 14.75 -3.29 -6.37
N LEU A 356 15.15 -2.85 -5.18
CA LEU A 356 14.32 -2.92 -3.98
C LEU A 356 12.93 -2.33 -4.22
N ALA A 357 11.86 -3.08 -3.91
CA ALA A 357 10.49 -2.71 -4.22
C ALA A 357 9.88 -1.70 -3.23
N GLY A 358 10.22 -1.81 -1.96
CA GLY A 358 9.66 -1.00 -0.89
C GLY A 358 10.63 0.02 -0.31
N LYS A 359 10.26 0.55 0.87
CA LYS A 359 11.14 1.40 1.68
C LYS A 359 12.34 0.61 2.20
N SER A 360 13.32 1.33 2.74
CA SER A 360 14.48 0.72 3.43
C SER A 360 14.04 -0.39 4.38
N GLY A 361 14.65 -1.57 4.24
CA GLY A 361 14.29 -2.78 4.98
C GLY A 361 13.19 -3.65 4.34
N SER A 362 12.70 -3.32 3.15
CA SER A 362 11.91 -4.24 2.33
C SER A 362 12.74 -5.46 1.95
N ARG A 363 12.09 -6.62 1.89
CA ARG A 363 12.71 -7.91 1.52
C ARG A 363 12.31 -8.36 0.11
N CYS A 364 11.61 -7.51 -0.60
CA CYS A 364 11.15 -7.77 -1.95
C CYS A 364 11.89 -6.88 -2.93
N ALA A 365 12.37 -7.48 -4.02
CA ALA A 365 12.83 -6.78 -5.21
C ALA A 365 11.76 -6.83 -6.29
N PHE A 366 11.75 -5.85 -7.18
CA PHE A 366 10.99 -5.91 -8.42
C PHE A 366 11.91 -5.89 -9.62
N ILE A 367 11.49 -6.54 -10.69
CA ILE A 367 12.14 -6.55 -11.99
C ILE A 367 11.14 -6.00 -12.99
N LEU A 368 11.53 -4.97 -13.74
CA LEU A 368 10.72 -4.49 -14.86
C LEU A 368 10.76 -5.48 -16.01
N LEU A 369 9.60 -5.82 -16.57
CA LEU A 369 9.43 -6.76 -17.69
C LEU A 369 8.80 -6.05 -18.91
N PRO A 370 9.38 -4.97 -19.41
CA PRO A 370 8.84 -4.33 -20.60
C PRO A 370 9.01 -5.28 -21.79
N ARG A 371 7.90 -5.68 -22.41
CA ARG A 371 7.91 -6.55 -23.59
C ARG A 371 8.55 -7.94 -23.41
N ALA A 372 8.75 -8.40 -22.18
CA ALA A 372 9.21 -9.76 -21.95
C ALA A 372 8.20 -10.77 -22.50
N THR A 373 8.66 -11.75 -23.23
CA THR A 373 7.83 -12.86 -23.67
C THR A 373 7.45 -13.76 -22.50
N SER A 374 6.49 -14.65 -22.69
CA SER A 374 6.15 -15.62 -21.65
C SER A 374 7.31 -16.58 -21.36
N GLU A 375 8.13 -16.88 -22.38
CA GLU A 375 9.32 -17.73 -22.29
C GLU A 375 10.41 -17.02 -21.46
N ASP A 376 10.73 -15.76 -21.75
CA ASP A 376 11.70 -14.97 -20.96
C ASP A 376 11.30 -14.92 -19.47
N ILE A 377 10.00 -14.78 -19.19
CA ILE A 377 9.49 -14.73 -17.81
C ILE A 377 9.64 -16.11 -17.14
N LEU A 378 9.35 -17.18 -17.84
CA LEU A 378 9.45 -18.54 -17.31
C LEU A 378 10.90 -18.91 -17.00
N ASP A 379 11.82 -18.60 -17.92
CA ASP A 379 13.25 -18.84 -17.74
C ASP A 379 13.80 -18.06 -16.54
N LEU A 380 13.38 -16.80 -16.41
CA LEU A 380 13.75 -15.95 -15.28
C LEU A 380 13.21 -16.50 -13.94
N ILE A 381 11.97 -16.96 -13.91
CA ILE A 381 11.36 -17.59 -12.73
C ILE A 381 12.12 -18.86 -12.35
N THR A 382 12.41 -19.72 -13.32
CA THR A 382 13.14 -20.99 -13.11
C THR A 382 14.53 -20.74 -12.53
N GLU A 383 15.23 -19.72 -13.04
CA GLU A 383 16.54 -19.34 -12.48
C GLU A 383 16.42 -18.85 -11.02
N PHE A 384 15.41 -18.02 -10.68
CA PHE A 384 15.20 -17.60 -9.29
C PHE A 384 14.84 -18.75 -8.36
N GLU A 385 14.01 -19.68 -8.80
CA GLU A 385 13.65 -20.88 -8.04
C GLU A 385 14.86 -21.77 -7.76
N SER A 386 15.83 -21.83 -8.68
CA SER A 386 17.09 -22.57 -8.46
C SER A 386 17.93 -22.01 -7.30
N PHE A 387 17.74 -20.72 -6.96
CA PHE A 387 18.33 -20.06 -5.80
C PHE A 387 17.38 -20.01 -4.59
N ASN A 388 16.27 -20.74 -4.59
CA ASN A 388 15.24 -20.77 -3.54
C ASN A 388 14.56 -19.40 -3.31
N PHE A 389 14.49 -18.54 -4.31
CA PHE A 389 13.70 -17.31 -4.24
C PHE A 389 12.28 -17.58 -4.73
N SER A 390 11.29 -17.14 -3.96
CA SER A 390 9.90 -17.15 -4.42
C SER A 390 9.61 -15.92 -5.28
N THR A 391 8.79 -16.11 -6.31
CA THR A 391 8.49 -15.08 -7.29
C THR A 391 6.98 -14.90 -7.47
N LYS A 392 6.56 -13.71 -7.89
CA LYS A 392 5.18 -13.43 -8.29
C LYS A 392 5.15 -12.40 -9.42
N VAL A 393 4.51 -12.74 -10.52
CA VAL A 393 4.23 -11.77 -11.59
C VAL A 393 3.13 -10.82 -11.10
N ALA A 394 3.32 -9.54 -11.29
CA ALA A 394 2.40 -8.48 -10.91
C ALA A 394 2.38 -7.36 -11.96
N THR A 395 1.46 -6.42 -11.81
CA THR A 395 1.29 -5.29 -12.73
C THR A 395 1.24 -3.99 -11.96
N LEU A 396 1.95 -2.98 -12.46
CA LEU A 396 1.93 -1.61 -11.95
C LEU A 396 0.91 -0.75 -12.69
N ASN A 397 0.58 0.39 -12.08
CA ASN A 397 -0.31 1.40 -12.64
C ASN A 397 -1.78 0.97 -12.66
N CYS A 398 -2.25 0.40 -11.58
CA CYS A 398 -3.62 -0.09 -11.41
C CYS A 398 -4.50 0.95 -10.71
N ASN A 399 -5.82 0.77 -10.82
CA ASN A 399 -6.81 1.61 -10.11
C ASN A 399 -6.65 1.51 -8.58
N GLY A 400 -6.97 2.59 -7.87
CA GLY A 400 -7.00 2.68 -6.42
C GLY A 400 -8.09 1.84 -5.77
N ILE A 401 -8.59 2.33 -4.62
CA ILE A 401 -9.75 1.71 -3.93
C ILE A 401 -10.97 1.72 -4.86
N ARG A 402 -11.67 0.59 -4.93
CA ARG A 402 -12.89 0.46 -5.73
C ARG A 402 -13.94 -0.39 -5.06
N VAL A 403 -15.16 -0.19 -5.51
CA VAL A 403 -16.30 -1.05 -5.23
C VAL A 403 -16.25 -2.23 -6.20
N GLU A 404 -16.37 -3.44 -5.68
CA GLU A 404 -16.40 -4.68 -6.47
C GLU A 404 -17.82 -5.16 -6.73
#